data_36cf768a9d2bb49c23bc70cf8ad18e8b
#
_entry.id   36cf768a9d2bb49c23bc70cf8ad18e8b
#
_cell.length_a   1.000
_cell.length_b   1.000
_cell.length_c   1.000
_cell.angle_alpha   90.00
_cell.angle_beta   90.00
_cell.angle_gamma   90.00
#
_symmetry.space_group_name_H-M   'P 1'
#
loop_
_entity.id
_entity.type
_entity.pdbx_description
1 polymer ?
#
loop_
_entity_poly.entity_id
_entity_poly.type
_entity_poly.pdbx_seq_one_letter_code
_entity_poly.pdbx_strand_id
1 'polypeptide(L)'
;MQIRKILLFISFFLGFAALDATANPVDSLLERIDKGASRKFCTELVASDCEFYEVGYRHGKVTVRGNSYVNIAYGVHQYLKQRLGIQLSWNSMHARLPKVLPPWKKKERRETDIKYRYYLNYCTLSYSMAFWDWKRWEQELDWMALHGINLCLDIVGTDVVWRNVLLQLGYTRAEIDKIIAGPAFQAWWLMNNMEGWGGPNSDAWYDQREALQKKILKRMNELGINVCLPGYSGMVPHDARQRLGLDVSDPGMWCGYKRPAFLLPTDKRFTEIATLYYKEQQRLYGKARFYSMDPFHEGGSVEGVDLRAAGEAIMREMKRVNPEAVWVVQAWQACPHPEMIRHLRNGDMLVLDLFSESRPQWGDPESTWYRKNGFDGHNWAYCM
;
A
#
# COMPACT_ATOMS: atom_id res chain seq x y z
N MET A 1 -2.96 -65.62 29.45
CA MET A 1 -3.09 -64.24 29.78
C MET A 1 -2.94 -63.42 28.48
N GLN A 2 -4.09 -63.12 27.83
CA GLN A 2 -4.13 -62.56 26.49
C GLN A 2 -4.31 -61.02 26.64
N ILE A 3 -3.37 -60.26 26.08
CA ILE A 3 -3.44 -58.78 26.00
C ILE A 3 -4.16 -58.43 24.68
N ARG A 4 -5.37 -57.89 24.81
CA ARG A 4 -6.13 -57.33 23.68
C ARG A 4 -5.55 -55.97 23.27
N LYS A 5 -5.06 -55.91 22.01
CA LYS A 5 -4.73 -54.65 21.37
C LYS A 5 -6.01 -53.93 20.91
N ILE A 6 -6.27 -52.75 21.46
CA ILE A 6 -7.34 -51.85 20.99
C ILE A 6 -6.71 -50.98 19.88
N LEU A 7 -7.17 -51.18 18.65
CA LEU A 7 -6.89 -50.28 17.53
C LEU A 7 -7.89 -49.09 17.61
N LEU A 8 -7.35 -47.92 17.88
CA LEU A 8 -8.10 -46.67 17.72
C LEU A 8 -8.05 -46.26 16.23
N PHE A 9 -9.19 -46.34 15.57
CA PHE A 9 -9.39 -45.70 14.25
C PHE A 9 -9.63 -44.21 14.46
N ILE A 10 -8.64 -43.39 14.14
CA ILE A 10 -8.82 -41.92 14.02
C ILE A 10 -9.33 -41.65 12.60
N SER A 11 -10.63 -41.43 12.47
CA SER A 11 -11.24 -40.98 11.23
C SER A 11 -10.87 -39.49 11.03
N PHE A 12 -9.96 -39.22 10.14
CA PHE A 12 -9.67 -37.88 9.65
C PHE A 12 -10.86 -37.42 8.75
N PHE A 13 -11.77 -36.67 9.32
CA PHE A 13 -12.74 -35.92 8.51
C PHE A 13 -11.98 -34.77 7.80
N LEU A 14 -11.58 -35.02 6.57
CA LEU A 14 -11.26 -33.96 5.62
C LEU A 14 -12.54 -33.23 5.30
N GLY A 15 -12.82 -32.17 6.06
CA GLY A 15 -13.80 -31.17 5.69
C GLY A 15 -13.31 -30.47 4.43
N PHE A 16 -13.79 -30.90 3.28
CA PHE A 16 -13.79 -30.07 2.07
C PHE A 16 -14.67 -28.86 2.39
N ALA A 17 -14.05 -27.76 2.83
CA ALA A 17 -14.68 -26.48 2.71
C ALA A 17 -14.93 -26.28 1.22
N ALA A 18 -16.21 -26.29 0.83
CA ALA A 18 -16.61 -25.85 -0.49
C ALA A 18 -16.07 -24.40 -0.61
N LEU A 19 -15.02 -24.23 -1.42
CA LEU A 19 -14.63 -22.94 -1.92
C LEU A 19 -15.88 -22.45 -2.68
N ASP A 20 -16.61 -21.53 -2.07
CA ASP A 20 -17.51 -20.68 -2.83
C ASP A 20 -16.71 -20.20 -4.02
N ALA A 21 -17.15 -20.56 -5.22
CA ALA A 21 -16.53 -20.11 -6.46
C ALA A 21 -16.73 -18.61 -6.54
N THR A 22 -15.87 -17.87 -5.83
CA THR A 22 -15.83 -16.42 -5.93
C THR A 22 -15.61 -16.08 -7.40
N ALA A 23 -16.52 -15.31 -7.96
CA ALA A 23 -16.46 -14.91 -9.35
C ALA A 23 -15.05 -14.36 -9.65
N ASN A 24 -14.42 -14.85 -10.73
CA ASN A 24 -13.07 -14.47 -11.12
C ASN A 24 -12.99 -12.93 -11.23
N PRO A 25 -12.14 -12.26 -10.44
CA PRO A 25 -12.09 -10.79 -10.41
C PRO A 25 -11.66 -10.18 -11.76
N VAL A 26 -10.96 -10.94 -12.61
CA VAL A 26 -10.61 -10.50 -13.97
C VAL A 26 -11.83 -10.51 -14.90
N ASP A 27 -12.80 -11.40 -14.68
CA ASP A 27 -14.01 -11.40 -15.49
C ASP A 27 -14.84 -10.12 -15.31
N SER A 28 -14.98 -9.66 -14.07
CA SER A 28 -15.65 -8.39 -13.77
C SER A 28 -14.91 -7.18 -14.35
N LEU A 29 -13.58 -7.21 -14.36
CA LEU A 29 -12.75 -6.20 -15.01
C LEU A 29 -12.95 -6.20 -16.53
N LEU A 30 -12.96 -7.37 -17.16
CA LEU A 30 -13.22 -7.53 -18.59
C LEU A 30 -14.60 -6.98 -18.99
N GLU A 31 -15.64 -7.24 -18.19
CA GLU A 31 -16.99 -6.72 -18.43
C GLU A 31 -17.06 -5.19 -18.36
N ARG A 32 -16.18 -4.55 -17.55
CA ARG A 32 -16.06 -3.08 -17.52
C ARG A 32 -15.30 -2.52 -18.72
N ILE A 33 -14.40 -3.28 -19.33
CA ILE A 33 -13.73 -2.86 -20.58
C ILE A 33 -14.75 -2.88 -21.75
N ASP A 34 -15.47 -4.00 -21.92
CA ASP A 34 -16.48 -4.18 -22.96
C ASP A 34 -17.50 -5.25 -22.51
N LYS A 35 -18.77 -4.94 -22.60
CA LYS A 35 -19.85 -5.86 -22.20
C LYS A 35 -19.76 -7.18 -22.96
N GLY A 36 -19.67 -8.30 -22.23
CA GLY A 36 -19.51 -9.65 -22.80
C GLY A 36 -18.06 -10.02 -23.12
N ALA A 37 -17.08 -9.20 -22.74
CA ALA A 37 -15.67 -9.49 -22.97
C ALA A 37 -15.19 -10.74 -22.20
N SER A 38 -15.67 -10.98 -21.00
CA SER A 38 -15.29 -12.15 -20.20
C SER A 38 -15.49 -13.47 -20.94
N ARG A 39 -16.53 -13.57 -21.79
CA ARG A 39 -16.82 -14.77 -22.58
C ARG A 39 -15.79 -15.06 -23.68
N LYS A 40 -14.99 -14.06 -24.06
CA LYS A 40 -13.98 -14.14 -25.13
C LYS A 40 -12.61 -14.59 -24.61
N PHE A 41 -12.42 -14.58 -23.28
CA PHE A 41 -11.21 -15.01 -22.60
C PHE A 41 -11.45 -16.29 -21.80
N CYS A 42 -10.35 -17.00 -21.53
CA CYS A 42 -10.28 -18.07 -20.57
C CYS A 42 -9.07 -17.79 -19.68
N THR A 43 -9.31 -17.42 -18.43
CA THR A 43 -8.28 -17.03 -17.48
C THR A 43 -8.04 -18.14 -16.48
N GLU A 44 -6.77 -18.39 -16.12
CA GLU A 44 -6.38 -19.48 -15.23
C GLU A 44 -5.28 -19.02 -14.26
N LEU A 45 -5.54 -19.16 -12.96
CA LEU A 45 -4.54 -18.96 -11.92
C LEU A 45 -3.68 -20.21 -11.77
N VAL A 46 -2.37 -20.07 -11.87
CA VAL A 46 -1.41 -21.18 -11.83
C VAL A 46 -0.32 -20.89 -10.81
N ALA A 47 -0.14 -21.77 -9.83
CA ALA A 47 0.92 -21.63 -8.84
C ALA A 47 2.31 -21.60 -9.51
N SER A 48 3.16 -20.65 -9.12
CA SER A 48 4.53 -20.50 -9.60
C SER A 48 5.32 -19.66 -8.60
N ASP A 49 6.60 -19.97 -8.45
CA ASP A 49 7.54 -19.17 -7.65
C ASP A 49 8.00 -17.90 -8.40
N CYS A 50 7.82 -17.88 -9.73
CA CYS A 50 8.14 -16.72 -10.56
C CYS A 50 6.89 -15.91 -10.90
N GLU A 51 7.02 -14.59 -10.90
CA GLU A 51 6.01 -13.70 -11.45
C GLU A 51 5.91 -13.89 -12.95
N PHE A 52 4.75 -14.27 -13.48
CA PHE A 52 4.58 -14.51 -14.91
C PHE A 52 3.16 -14.26 -15.40
N TYR A 53 3.06 -13.99 -16.70
CA TYR A 53 1.85 -14.20 -17.47
C TYR A 53 2.14 -15.05 -18.71
N GLU A 54 1.13 -15.74 -19.20
CA GLU A 54 1.18 -16.54 -20.41
C GLU A 54 -0.08 -16.28 -21.24
N VAL A 55 0.11 -15.95 -22.52
CA VAL A 55 -0.98 -15.73 -23.46
C VAL A 55 -0.99 -16.80 -24.53
N GLY A 56 -2.16 -17.33 -24.84
CA GLY A 56 -2.37 -18.33 -25.89
C GLY A 56 -3.75 -18.19 -26.53
N TYR A 57 -4.11 -19.17 -27.33
CA TYR A 57 -5.43 -19.25 -27.95
C TYR A 57 -5.90 -20.69 -28.04
N ARG A 58 -7.11 -20.96 -27.57
CA ARG A 58 -7.67 -22.33 -27.58
C ARG A 58 -9.20 -22.27 -27.67
N HIS A 59 -9.80 -23.16 -28.49
CA HIS A 59 -11.25 -23.28 -28.65
C HIS A 59 -11.98 -21.95 -28.88
N GLY A 60 -11.43 -21.10 -29.76
CA GLY A 60 -12.04 -19.82 -30.11
C GLY A 60 -11.88 -18.70 -29.06
N LYS A 61 -11.13 -18.92 -27.98
CA LYS A 61 -10.92 -17.96 -26.91
C LYS A 61 -9.44 -17.66 -26.71
N VAL A 62 -9.16 -16.47 -26.28
CA VAL A 62 -7.82 -16.09 -25.77
C VAL A 62 -7.63 -16.70 -24.40
N THR A 63 -6.57 -17.47 -24.21
CA THR A 63 -6.21 -18.03 -22.89
C THR A 63 -5.17 -17.15 -22.24
N VAL A 64 -5.39 -16.78 -20.98
CA VAL A 64 -4.41 -16.01 -20.19
C VAL A 64 -4.21 -16.69 -18.85
N ARG A 65 -2.95 -17.03 -18.55
CA ARG A 65 -2.53 -17.68 -17.32
C ARG A 65 -1.55 -16.79 -16.55
N GLY A 66 -1.55 -16.86 -15.25
CA GLY A 66 -0.61 -16.15 -14.40
C GLY A 66 -0.60 -16.69 -12.98
N ASN A 67 0.41 -16.33 -12.19
CA ASN A 67 0.49 -16.72 -10.78
C ASN A 67 -0.27 -15.77 -9.84
N SER A 68 -0.86 -14.69 -10.38
CA SER A 68 -1.74 -13.77 -9.69
C SER A 68 -2.80 -13.18 -10.64
N TYR A 69 -3.89 -12.67 -10.11
CA TYR A 69 -4.90 -12.00 -10.94
C TYR A 69 -4.37 -10.70 -11.57
N VAL A 70 -3.43 -10.02 -10.91
CA VAL A 70 -2.69 -8.88 -11.51
C VAL A 70 -1.95 -9.33 -12.77
N ASN A 71 -1.20 -10.43 -12.71
CA ASN A 71 -0.45 -10.93 -13.86
C ASN A 71 -1.37 -11.43 -14.98
N ILE A 72 -2.51 -12.01 -14.64
CA ILE A 72 -3.55 -12.39 -15.63
C ILE A 72 -4.12 -11.12 -16.29
N ALA A 73 -4.50 -10.09 -15.52
CA ALA A 73 -5.01 -8.83 -16.05
C ALA A 73 -3.98 -8.13 -16.95
N TYR A 74 -2.71 -8.12 -16.52
CA TYR A 74 -1.62 -7.61 -17.34
C TYR A 74 -1.47 -8.39 -18.65
N GLY A 75 -1.53 -9.72 -18.62
CA GLY A 75 -1.51 -10.57 -19.81
C GLY A 75 -2.68 -10.28 -20.77
N VAL A 76 -3.90 -10.02 -20.23
CA VAL A 76 -5.03 -9.54 -21.01
C VAL A 76 -4.69 -8.22 -21.70
N HIS A 77 -4.14 -7.24 -20.96
CA HIS A 77 -3.78 -5.95 -21.53
C HIS A 77 -2.69 -6.08 -22.60
N GLN A 78 -1.70 -6.96 -22.42
CA GLN A 78 -0.69 -7.25 -23.44
C GLN A 78 -1.33 -7.83 -24.72
N TYR A 79 -2.31 -8.71 -24.58
CA TYR A 79 -3.07 -9.19 -25.75
C TYR A 79 -3.81 -8.05 -26.46
N LEU A 80 -4.54 -7.23 -25.73
CA LEU A 80 -5.27 -6.10 -26.29
C LEU A 80 -4.34 -5.14 -27.03
N LYS A 81 -3.21 -4.79 -26.40
CA LYS A 81 -2.22 -3.87 -26.93
C LYS A 81 -1.52 -4.42 -28.18
N GLN A 82 -0.97 -5.63 -28.11
CA GLN A 82 -0.11 -6.17 -29.17
C GLN A 82 -0.91 -6.79 -30.32
N ARG A 83 -2.12 -7.29 -30.05
CA ARG A 83 -2.91 -8.00 -31.06
C ARG A 83 -4.03 -7.16 -31.66
N LEU A 84 -4.59 -6.23 -30.89
CA LEU A 84 -5.70 -5.40 -31.34
C LEU A 84 -5.31 -3.91 -31.48
N GLY A 85 -4.12 -3.52 -31.06
CA GLY A 85 -3.71 -2.10 -31.02
C GLY A 85 -4.49 -1.27 -29.99
N ILE A 86 -5.13 -1.93 -29.00
CA ILE A 86 -5.94 -1.28 -27.97
C ILE A 86 -5.06 -1.01 -26.75
N GLN A 87 -4.80 0.26 -26.46
CA GLN A 87 -4.13 0.73 -25.26
C GLN A 87 -5.19 1.22 -24.27
N LEU A 88 -5.33 0.52 -23.14
CA LEU A 88 -6.12 1.01 -22.01
C LEU A 88 -5.24 1.93 -21.18
N SER A 89 -5.69 3.18 -21.03
CA SER A 89 -4.94 4.22 -20.33
C SER A 89 -5.80 4.84 -19.21
N TRP A 90 -5.18 5.67 -18.40
CA TRP A 90 -5.86 6.38 -17.33
C TRP A 90 -7.09 7.16 -17.79
N ASN A 91 -7.02 7.70 -19.00
CA ASN A 91 -8.10 8.48 -19.60
C ASN A 91 -9.12 7.64 -20.39
N SER A 92 -8.81 6.39 -20.70
CA SER A 92 -9.67 5.52 -21.50
C SER A 92 -9.54 4.07 -21.08
N MET A 93 -10.48 3.61 -20.28
CA MET A 93 -10.58 2.24 -19.78
C MET A 93 -11.61 1.38 -20.50
N HIS A 94 -12.27 1.93 -21.51
CA HIS A 94 -13.29 1.24 -22.30
C HIS A 94 -12.80 1.05 -23.73
N ALA A 95 -13.11 -0.11 -24.31
CA ALA A 95 -12.80 -0.41 -25.68
C ALA A 95 -13.85 -1.36 -26.27
N ARG A 96 -14.22 -1.18 -27.53
CA ARG A 96 -15.09 -2.14 -28.23
C ARG A 96 -14.24 -3.25 -28.82
N LEU A 97 -14.42 -4.47 -28.33
CA LEU A 97 -13.70 -5.65 -28.79
C LEU A 97 -14.40 -6.29 -30.01
N PRO A 98 -13.67 -6.86 -30.99
CA PRO A 98 -14.24 -7.65 -32.08
C PRO A 98 -15.14 -8.77 -31.55
N LYS A 99 -16.18 -9.15 -32.37
CA LYS A 99 -17.04 -10.28 -32.00
C LYS A 99 -16.25 -11.56 -31.76
N VAL A 100 -15.27 -11.83 -32.64
CA VAL A 100 -14.31 -12.92 -32.49
C VAL A 100 -12.93 -12.32 -32.34
N LEU A 101 -12.25 -12.70 -31.26
CA LEU A 101 -10.88 -12.24 -31.03
C LEU A 101 -9.90 -12.97 -31.95
N PRO A 102 -8.98 -12.26 -32.62
CA PRO A 102 -7.98 -12.91 -33.46
C PRO A 102 -7.05 -13.80 -32.62
N PRO A 103 -6.60 -14.94 -33.19
CA PRO A 103 -5.74 -15.86 -32.45
C PRO A 103 -4.37 -15.25 -32.12
N TRP A 104 -3.83 -15.59 -30.96
CA TRP A 104 -2.42 -15.38 -30.65
C TRP A 104 -1.59 -16.41 -31.43
N LYS A 105 -0.64 -15.96 -32.24
CA LYS A 105 0.03 -16.83 -33.22
C LYS A 105 0.82 -17.98 -32.58
N LYS A 106 1.44 -17.71 -31.43
CA LYS A 106 2.24 -18.69 -30.68
C LYS A 106 2.06 -18.42 -29.19
N LYS A 107 1.82 -19.49 -28.43
CA LYS A 107 1.78 -19.41 -26.96
C LYS A 107 3.04 -18.70 -26.46
N GLU A 108 2.88 -17.67 -25.67
CA GLU A 108 3.96 -16.82 -25.16
C GLU A 108 3.86 -16.70 -23.65
N ARG A 109 4.95 -17.01 -22.97
CA ARG A 109 5.13 -16.82 -21.53
C ARG A 109 6.19 -15.75 -21.31
N ARG A 110 5.90 -14.81 -20.40
CA ARG A 110 6.83 -13.79 -19.93
C ARG A 110 6.95 -13.86 -18.42
N GLU A 111 8.17 -13.76 -17.95
CA GLU A 111 8.52 -13.82 -16.53
C GLU A 111 9.28 -12.55 -16.14
N THR A 112 9.25 -12.25 -14.85
CA THR A 112 10.05 -11.16 -14.27
C THR A 112 10.48 -11.51 -12.84
N ASP A 113 11.67 -11.06 -12.48
CA ASP A 113 12.21 -11.16 -11.11
C ASP A 113 11.79 -9.97 -10.24
N ILE A 114 11.14 -8.96 -10.84
CA ILE A 114 10.64 -7.79 -10.13
C ILE A 114 9.45 -8.19 -9.27
N LYS A 115 9.70 -8.39 -7.97
CA LYS A 115 8.72 -8.86 -7.03
C LYS A 115 7.63 -7.82 -6.72
N TYR A 116 8.03 -6.56 -6.56
CA TYR A 116 7.13 -5.46 -6.21
C TYR A 116 7.12 -4.41 -7.32
N ARG A 117 5.94 -4.14 -7.84
CA ARG A 117 5.66 -3.07 -8.80
C ARG A 117 4.74 -2.09 -8.08
N TYR A 118 5.39 -1.10 -7.47
CA TYR A 118 4.77 -0.16 -6.55
C TYR A 118 4.13 1.00 -7.31
N TYR A 119 3.01 1.47 -6.80
CA TYR A 119 2.30 2.62 -7.34
C TYR A 119 1.77 3.52 -6.24
N LEU A 120 1.80 4.79 -6.51
CA LEU A 120 1.43 5.98 -5.77
C LEU A 120 2.47 6.44 -4.75
N ASN A 121 2.81 7.73 -4.86
CA ASN A 121 3.34 8.51 -3.76
C ASN A 121 2.20 9.21 -2.99
N TYR A 122 2.51 9.76 -1.82
CA TYR A 122 1.52 10.44 -0.98
C TYR A 122 0.82 11.60 -1.70
N CYS A 123 1.60 12.44 -2.40
CA CYS A 123 1.10 13.67 -3.01
C CYS A 123 0.02 13.43 -4.06
N THR A 124 0.13 12.32 -4.80
CA THR A 124 -0.83 11.97 -5.86
C THR A 124 -2.27 11.90 -5.33
N LEU A 125 -2.47 11.38 -4.12
CA LEU A 125 -3.82 11.35 -3.53
C LEU A 125 -4.39 12.76 -3.40
N SER A 126 -3.64 13.68 -2.80
CA SER A 126 -4.13 15.05 -2.57
C SER A 126 -4.25 15.88 -3.83
N TYR A 127 -3.37 15.67 -4.82
CA TYR A 127 -3.45 16.37 -6.10
C TYR A 127 -4.59 15.90 -6.99
N SER A 128 -4.89 14.59 -7.02
CA SER A 128 -5.79 14.02 -8.02
C SER A 128 -6.96 13.23 -7.44
N MET A 129 -6.79 12.59 -6.27
CA MET A 129 -7.67 11.52 -5.81
C MET A 129 -8.50 11.86 -4.56
N ALA A 130 -8.28 13.05 -3.97
CA ALA A 130 -8.85 13.42 -2.68
C ALA A 130 -10.39 13.28 -2.61
N PHE A 131 -11.07 13.53 -3.72
CA PHE A 131 -12.53 13.50 -3.81
C PHE A 131 -13.08 12.36 -4.68
N TRP A 132 -12.25 11.37 -5.03
CA TRP A 132 -12.73 10.25 -5.82
C TRP A 132 -13.77 9.44 -5.06
N ASP A 133 -14.81 9.06 -5.77
CA ASP A 133 -15.82 8.12 -5.32
C ASP A 133 -15.41 6.66 -5.64
N TRP A 134 -16.26 5.71 -5.24
CA TRP A 134 -16.00 4.30 -5.51
C TRP A 134 -15.86 4.00 -7.02
N LYS A 135 -16.68 4.61 -7.86
CA LYS A 135 -16.65 4.35 -9.31
C LYS A 135 -15.29 4.71 -9.92
N ARG A 136 -14.71 5.84 -9.49
CA ARG A 136 -13.39 6.26 -9.98
C ARG A 136 -12.28 5.40 -9.38
N TRP A 137 -12.37 5.01 -8.09
CA TRP A 137 -11.42 4.10 -7.47
C TRP A 137 -11.45 2.71 -8.09
N GLU A 138 -12.64 2.14 -8.38
CA GLU A 138 -12.75 0.84 -9.06
C GLU A 138 -12.05 0.86 -10.43
N GLN A 139 -12.21 1.94 -11.19
CA GLN A 139 -11.51 2.13 -12.45
C GLN A 139 -9.99 2.19 -12.27
N GLU A 140 -9.50 2.85 -11.22
CA GLU A 140 -8.08 2.95 -10.91
C GLU A 140 -7.48 1.59 -10.54
N LEU A 141 -8.17 0.82 -9.71
CA LEU A 141 -7.72 -0.52 -9.31
C LEU A 141 -7.69 -1.49 -10.51
N ASP A 142 -8.64 -1.38 -11.41
CA ASP A 142 -8.62 -2.14 -12.68
C ASP A 142 -7.44 -1.71 -13.56
N TRP A 143 -7.17 -0.40 -13.64
CA TRP A 143 -6.02 0.12 -14.37
C TRP A 143 -4.70 -0.39 -13.76
N MET A 144 -4.56 -0.37 -12.45
CA MET A 144 -3.38 -0.92 -11.75
C MET A 144 -3.16 -2.39 -12.13
N ALA A 145 -4.20 -3.22 -12.04
CA ALA A 145 -4.10 -4.64 -12.39
C ALA A 145 -3.71 -4.85 -13.86
N LEU A 146 -4.31 -4.10 -14.79
CA LEU A 146 -3.99 -4.15 -16.23
C LEU A 146 -2.55 -3.70 -16.54
N HIS A 147 -1.94 -2.90 -15.68
CA HIS A 147 -0.56 -2.43 -15.82
C HIS A 147 0.45 -3.21 -14.96
N GLY A 148 0.00 -4.28 -14.30
CA GLY A 148 0.87 -5.18 -13.57
C GLY A 148 1.29 -4.68 -12.20
N ILE A 149 0.65 -3.64 -11.66
CA ILE A 149 0.91 -3.09 -10.33
C ILE A 149 0.38 -4.05 -9.27
N ASN A 150 1.23 -4.49 -8.35
CA ASN A 150 0.88 -5.48 -7.33
C ASN A 150 1.12 -5.00 -5.89
N LEU A 151 1.54 -3.75 -5.72
CA LEU A 151 1.71 -3.09 -4.42
C LEU A 151 1.34 -1.61 -4.57
N CYS A 152 0.44 -1.12 -3.71
CA CYS A 152 -0.06 0.25 -3.82
C CYS A 152 -0.14 0.92 -2.44
N LEU A 153 0.34 2.19 -2.36
CA LEU A 153 0.04 3.05 -1.21
C LEU A 153 -1.45 3.36 -1.19
N ASP A 154 -2.04 3.22 -0.03
CA ASP A 154 -3.43 3.60 0.20
C ASP A 154 -3.56 4.36 1.52
N ILE A 155 -3.81 5.65 1.41
CA ILE A 155 -3.97 6.55 2.57
C ILE A 155 -5.42 6.98 2.80
N VAL A 156 -6.36 6.44 2.00
CA VAL A 156 -7.79 6.70 2.17
C VAL A 156 -8.25 6.22 3.55
N GLY A 157 -9.01 7.06 4.26
CA GLY A 157 -9.54 6.71 5.59
C GLY A 157 -8.51 6.70 6.73
N THR A 158 -7.25 7.12 6.48
CA THR A 158 -6.25 7.27 7.56
C THR A 158 -6.61 8.40 8.52
N ASP A 159 -7.31 9.42 8.02
CA ASP A 159 -7.90 10.49 8.82
C ASP A 159 -8.94 9.96 9.83
N VAL A 160 -9.70 8.92 9.48
CA VAL A 160 -10.63 8.24 10.39
C VAL A 160 -9.86 7.55 11.53
N VAL A 161 -8.76 6.86 11.21
CA VAL A 161 -7.89 6.23 12.22
C VAL A 161 -7.40 7.29 13.21
N TRP A 162 -6.84 8.37 12.70
CA TRP A 162 -6.30 9.44 13.55
C TRP A 162 -7.39 10.16 14.37
N ARG A 163 -8.55 10.46 13.78
CA ARG A 163 -9.68 11.01 14.54
C ARG A 163 -9.99 10.14 15.77
N ASN A 164 -10.11 8.84 15.56
CA ASN A 164 -10.48 7.91 16.62
C ASN A 164 -9.36 7.76 17.66
N VAL A 165 -8.09 7.77 17.25
CA VAL A 165 -6.93 7.77 18.16
C VAL A 165 -6.90 9.05 19.01
N LEU A 166 -7.07 10.21 18.39
CA LEU A 166 -7.06 11.49 19.09
C LEU A 166 -8.21 11.59 20.09
N LEU A 167 -9.41 11.10 19.77
CA LEU A 167 -10.50 11.00 20.72
C LEU A 167 -10.14 10.12 21.93
N GLN A 168 -9.48 8.97 21.72
CA GLN A 168 -9.01 8.09 22.79
C GLN A 168 -7.90 8.73 23.65
N LEU A 169 -7.13 9.65 23.07
CA LEU A 169 -6.12 10.45 23.78
C LEU A 169 -6.74 11.65 24.51
N GLY A 170 -8.06 11.85 24.44
CA GLY A 170 -8.79 12.90 25.16
C GLY A 170 -8.88 14.24 24.43
N TYR A 171 -8.55 14.28 23.13
CA TYR A 171 -8.82 15.47 22.32
C TYR A 171 -10.30 15.63 22.06
N THR A 172 -10.79 16.85 22.15
CA THR A 172 -12.16 17.20 21.76
C THR A 172 -12.29 17.30 20.25
N ARG A 173 -13.50 17.23 19.72
CA ARG A 173 -13.74 17.42 18.29
C ARG A 173 -13.18 18.74 17.77
N ALA A 174 -13.38 19.82 18.48
CA ALA A 174 -12.90 21.15 18.09
C ALA A 174 -11.36 21.25 18.07
N GLU A 175 -10.65 20.47 18.88
CA GLU A 175 -9.20 20.35 18.82
C GLU A 175 -8.79 19.49 17.61
N ILE A 176 -9.44 18.37 17.37
CA ILE A 176 -9.18 17.48 16.22
C ILE A 176 -9.39 18.22 14.90
N ASP A 177 -10.37 19.07 14.79
CA ASP A 177 -10.66 19.90 13.62
C ASP A 177 -9.53 20.87 13.27
N LYS A 178 -8.62 21.16 14.21
CA LYS A 178 -7.42 21.98 14.02
C LYS A 178 -6.16 21.15 13.76
N ILE A 179 -6.22 19.84 13.90
CA ILE A 179 -5.10 18.93 13.76
C ILE A 179 -5.15 18.21 12.40
N ILE A 180 -6.28 17.57 12.11
CA ILE A 180 -6.44 16.77 10.89
C ILE A 180 -6.62 17.69 9.69
N ALA A 181 -5.73 17.56 8.70
CA ALA A 181 -5.83 18.31 7.47
C ALA A 181 -7.07 17.92 6.63
N GLY A 182 -7.60 18.87 5.90
CA GLY A 182 -8.67 18.62 4.94
C GLY A 182 -8.24 17.75 3.76
N PRO A 183 -9.21 17.27 2.96
CA PRO A 183 -8.98 16.21 1.96
C PRO A 183 -7.86 16.50 0.97
N ALA A 184 -7.76 17.74 0.48
CA ALA A 184 -6.75 18.14 -0.49
C ALA A 184 -5.35 18.32 0.13
N PHE A 185 -5.20 18.21 1.45
CA PHE A 185 -3.94 18.42 2.17
C PHE A 185 -3.51 17.21 3.03
N GLN A 186 -4.26 16.13 3.02
CA GLN A 186 -3.98 14.94 3.80
C GLN A 186 -2.60 14.33 3.53
N ALA A 187 -2.14 14.34 2.29
CA ALA A 187 -0.84 13.79 1.92
C ALA A 187 0.30 14.43 2.71
N TRP A 188 0.33 15.77 2.76
CA TRP A 188 1.39 16.49 3.46
C TRP A 188 1.27 16.39 4.97
N TRP A 189 0.05 16.32 5.51
CA TRP A 189 -0.15 16.03 6.92
C TRP A 189 0.40 14.65 7.30
N LEU A 190 0.08 13.61 6.51
CA LEU A 190 0.55 12.24 6.76
C LEU A 190 2.06 12.06 6.54
N MET A 191 2.69 12.94 5.76
CA MET A 191 4.15 13.05 5.64
C MET A 191 4.80 13.91 6.75
N ASN A 192 4.05 14.32 7.78
CA ASN A 192 4.50 15.19 8.87
C ASN A 192 4.93 16.60 8.43
N ASN A 193 4.40 17.11 7.32
CA ASN A 193 4.81 18.39 6.79
C ASN A 193 3.96 19.57 7.29
N MET A 194 2.68 19.33 7.57
CA MET A 194 1.74 20.37 8.01
C MET A 194 0.65 19.79 8.90
N GLU A 195 -0.07 20.65 9.63
CA GLU A 195 -1.17 20.29 10.50
C GLU A 195 -2.37 21.20 10.27
N GLY A 196 -3.59 20.63 10.30
CA GLY A 196 -4.85 21.37 10.37
C GLY A 196 -5.25 22.23 9.17
N TRP A 197 -4.52 22.17 8.06
CA TRP A 197 -4.84 22.99 6.89
C TRP A 197 -6.00 22.41 6.06
N GLY A 198 -6.89 23.28 5.58
CA GLY A 198 -7.99 22.90 4.67
C GLY A 198 -9.14 22.12 5.33
N GLY A 199 -9.16 22.02 6.66
CA GLY A 199 -10.27 21.48 7.43
C GLY A 199 -11.35 22.53 7.79
N PRO A 200 -12.29 22.19 8.67
CA PRO A 200 -12.51 20.88 9.28
C PRO A 200 -13.19 19.86 8.38
N ASN A 201 -12.97 18.57 8.65
CA ASN A 201 -13.69 17.49 8.00
C ASN A 201 -15.03 17.22 8.74
N SER A 202 -16.13 17.03 8.00
CA SER A 202 -17.43 16.69 8.61
C SER A 202 -17.48 15.23 9.05
N ASP A 203 -18.43 14.87 9.94
CA ASP A 203 -18.66 13.48 10.31
C ASP A 203 -19.06 12.62 9.10
N ALA A 204 -19.92 13.18 8.24
CA ALA A 204 -20.30 12.51 6.99
C ALA A 204 -19.08 12.22 6.08
N TRP A 205 -18.07 13.10 6.09
CA TRP A 205 -16.81 12.84 5.40
C TRP A 205 -16.10 11.60 5.94
N TYR A 206 -15.91 11.52 7.25
CA TYR A 206 -15.25 10.38 7.90
C TYR A 206 -15.99 9.07 7.64
N ASP A 207 -17.32 9.06 7.74
CA ASP A 207 -18.15 7.88 7.47
C ASP A 207 -18.01 7.41 6.01
N GLN A 208 -18.02 8.35 5.06
CA GLN A 208 -17.82 8.05 3.65
C GLN A 208 -16.41 7.53 3.36
N ARG A 209 -15.37 8.08 4.01
CA ARG A 209 -13.99 7.62 3.84
C ARG A 209 -13.80 6.20 4.39
N GLU A 210 -14.35 5.91 5.56
CA GLU A 210 -14.31 4.55 6.12
C GLU A 210 -14.99 3.54 5.17
N ALA A 211 -16.18 3.86 4.70
CA ALA A 211 -16.92 3.00 3.79
C ALA A 211 -16.21 2.81 2.44
N LEU A 212 -15.62 3.88 1.90
CA LEU A 212 -14.85 3.82 0.66
C LEU A 212 -13.59 2.97 0.83
N GLN A 213 -12.86 3.17 1.92
CA GLN A 213 -11.63 2.41 2.20
C GLN A 213 -11.89 0.90 2.28
N LYS A 214 -12.95 0.48 2.93
CA LYS A 214 -13.34 -0.94 2.97
C LYS A 214 -13.59 -1.53 1.59
N LYS A 215 -14.17 -0.76 0.66
CA LYS A 215 -14.37 -1.21 -0.74
C LYS A 215 -13.06 -1.30 -1.50
N ILE A 216 -12.15 -0.33 -1.34
CA ILE A 216 -10.83 -0.32 -1.94
C ILE A 216 -10.04 -1.55 -1.51
N LEU A 217 -9.92 -1.79 -0.20
CA LEU A 217 -9.19 -2.92 0.35
C LEU A 217 -9.76 -4.28 -0.10
N LYS A 218 -11.09 -4.40 -0.15
CA LYS A 218 -11.74 -5.60 -0.68
C LYS A 218 -11.35 -5.85 -2.12
N ARG A 219 -11.41 -4.83 -2.98
CA ARG A 219 -11.07 -4.97 -4.41
C ARG A 219 -9.59 -5.23 -4.63
N MET A 220 -8.70 -4.56 -3.89
CA MET A 220 -7.26 -4.85 -3.92
C MET A 220 -6.98 -6.32 -3.59
N ASN A 221 -7.59 -6.82 -2.52
CA ASN A 221 -7.43 -8.22 -2.13
C ASN A 221 -7.96 -9.19 -3.20
N GLU A 222 -9.12 -8.92 -3.79
CA GLU A 222 -9.69 -9.73 -4.89
C GLU A 222 -8.73 -9.80 -6.08
N LEU A 223 -8.11 -8.69 -6.47
CA LEU A 223 -7.18 -8.61 -7.59
C LEU A 223 -5.77 -9.14 -7.26
N GLY A 224 -5.44 -9.31 -5.98
CA GLY A 224 -4.09 -9.68 -5.54
C GLY A 224 -3.12 -8.50 -5.52
N ILE A 225 -3.62 -7.27 -5.36
CA ILE A 225 -2.82 -6.07 -5.13
C ILE A 225 -2.56 -5.96 -3.63
N ASN A 226 -1.30 -5.96 -3.22
CA ASN A 226 -0.93 -5.72 -1.83
C ASN A 226 -1.17 -4.26 -1.45
N VAL A 227 -1.75 -4.04 -0.28
CA VAL A 227 -1.91 -2.70 0.26
C VAL A 227 -0.71 -2.30 1.10
N CYS A 228 -0.26 -1.06 0.92
CA CYS A 228 0.67 -0.37 1.82
C CYS A 228 -0.11 0.72 2.56
N LEU A 229 -0.36 0.53 3.85
CA LEU A 229 -1.06 1.50 4.70
C LEU A 229 -0.06 2.42 5.39
N PRO A 230 -0.43 3.66 5.73
CA PRO A 230 0.39 4.48 6.62
C PRO A 230 0.60 3.78 7.96
N GLY A 231 1.84 3.73 8.43
CA GLY A 231 2.20 3.23 9.75
C GLY A 231 2.39 4.36 10.77
N TYR A 232 2.66 4.00 12.01
CA TYR A 232 2.98 4.96 13.07
C TYR A 232 4.47 5.21 13.13
N SER A 233 4.88 6.46 12.88
CA SER A 233 6.29 6.89 12.84
C SER A 233 6.70 7.80 13.99
N GLY A 234 5.86 7.98 15.01
CA GLY A 234 6.11 8.93 16.10
C GLY A 234 5.39 10.28 15.91
N MET A 235 4.61 10.46 14.84
CA MET A 235 3.80 11.65 14.65
C MET A 235 2.80 11.82 15.80
N VAL A 236 2.74 13.03 16.36
CA VAL A 236 1.72 13.44 17.33
C VAL A 236 1.36 14.89 17.04
N PRO A 237 0.22 15.41 17.52
CA PRO A 237 -0.12 16.82 17.35
C PRO A 237 0.99 17.75 17.83
N HIS A 238 1.14 18.89 17.17
CA HIS A 238 2.16 19.87 17.50
C HIS A 238 2.10 20.31 18.99
N ASP A 239 0.92 20.36 19.58
CA ASP A 239 0.67 20.73 20.98
C ASP A 239 0.78 19.58 21.97
N ALA A 240 1.23 18.40 21.55
CA ALA A 240 1.23 17.18 22.37
C ALA A 240 2.07 17.29 23.65
N ARG A 241 3.13 18.13 23.66
CA ARG A 241 3.90 18.42 24.88
C ARG A 241 2.99 19.07 25.93
N GLN A 242 2.26 20.10 25.56
CA GLN A 242 1.39 20.88 26.46
C GLN A 242 0.12 20.11 26.82
N ARG A 243 -0.48 19.47 25.83
CA ARG A 243 -1.79 18.83 25.95
C ARG A 243 -1.76 17.47 26.63
N LEU A 244 -0.70 16.68 26.36
CA LEU A 244 -0.58 15.30 26.81
C LEU A 244 0.64 15.08 27.73
N GLY A 245 1.51 16.07 27.93
CA GLY A 245 2.73 15.93 28.73
C GLY A 245 3.76 14.99 28.08
N LEU A 246 3.79 14.90 26.73
CA LEU A 246 4.70 14.03 26.02
C LEU A 246 6.07 14.66 25.83
N ASP A 247 7.11 13.85 25.84
CA ASP A 247 8.43 14.29 25.45
C ASP A 247 8.58 14.21 23.92
N VAL A 248 8.56 15.38 23.28
CA VAL A 248 8.54 15.51 21.83
C VAL A 248 9.66 16.42 21.35
N SER A 249 10.18 16.16 20.14
CA SER A 249 10.94 17.13 19.38
C SER A 249 10.03 17.91 18.41
N ASP A 250 10.47 19.12 18.09
CA ASP A 250 9.83 19.96 17.07
C ASP A 250 10.57 19.79 15.74
N PRO A 251 9.98 19.16 14.73
CA PRO A 251 10.60 19.04 13.41
C PRO A 251 10.70 20.34 12.63
N GLY A 252 10.26 21.47 13.19
CA GLY A 252 10.31 22.81 12.58
C GLY A 252 9.15 23.09 11.66
N MET A 253 9.43 23.85 10.61
CA MET A 253 8.44 24.34 9.65
C MET A 253 8.62 23.69 8.28
N TRP A 254 7.53 23.57 7.53
CA TRP A 254 7.55 23.21 6.12
C TRP A 254 6.81 24.29 5.32
N CYS A 255 7.49 24.98 4.41
CA CYS A 255 6.90 26.03 3.58
C CYS A 255 6.06 27.06 4.38
N GLY A 256 6.49 27.40 5.61
CA GLY A 256 5.76 28.32 6.49
C GLY A 256 4.66 27.68 7.35
N TYR A 257 4.41 26.39 7.22
CA TYR A 257 3.45 25.66 8.04
C TYR A 257 4.13 24.93 9.21
N LYS A 258 3.46 24.89 10.35
CA LYS A 258 3.91 24.09 11.50
C LYS A 258 3.78 22.60 11.17
N ARG A 259 4.84 21.85 11.48
CA ARG A 259 4.80 20.40 11.40
C ARG A 259 4.12 19.80 12.64
N PRO A 260 3.47 18.62 12.54
CA PRO A 260 3.19 17.81 13.71
C PRO A 260 4.48 17.55 14.50
N ALA A 261 4.39 17.40 15.81
CA ALA A 261 5.56 17.07 16.64
C ALA A 261 5.96 15.60 16.46
N PHE A 262 7.21 15.28 16.81
CA PHE A 262 7.72 13.92 16.83
C PHE A 262 7.86 13.44 18.27
N LEU A 263 7.14 12.38 18.65
CA LEU A 263 7.24 11.74 19.95
C LEU A 263 8.57 11.01 20.08
N LEU A 264 9.38 11.36 21.07
CA LEU A 264 10.68 10.74 21.26
C LEU A 264 10.55 9.25 21.62
N PRO A 265 11.41 8.38 21.07
CA PRO A 265 11.35 6.93 21.34
C PRO A 265 11.63 6.57 22.80
N THR A 266 12.23 7.49 23.56
CA THR A 266 12.50 7.37 25.01
C THR A 266 11.28 7.65 25.86
N ASP A 267 10.25 8.29 25.32
CA ASP A 267 8.99 8.49 26.04
C ASP A 267 8.27 7.13 26.17
N LYS A 268 7.91 6.77 27.41
CA LYS A 268 7.20 5.52 27.71
C LYS A 268 5.86 5.37 26.97
N ARG A 269 5.27 6.48 26.56
CA ARG A 269 3.99 6.51 25.84
C ARG A 269 4.13 6.28 24.34
N PHE A 270 5.36 6.18 23.79
CA PHE A 270 5.58 5.86 22.39
C PHE A 270 4.87 4.54 22.01
N THR A 271 5.11 3.49 22.80
CA THR A 271 4.46 2.18 22.61
C THR A 271 2.94 2.24 22.81
N GLU A 272 2.46 3.05 23.76
CA GLU A 272 1.03 3.24 24.02
C GLU A 272 0.32 3.83 22.78
N ILE A 273 0.83 4.95 22.26
CA ILE A 273 0.23 5.65 21.12
C ILE A 273 0.33 4.81 19.83
N ALA A 274 1.49 4.19 19.59
CA ALA A 274 1.64 3.24 18.50
C ALA A 274 0.61 2.10 18.58
N THR A 275 0.40 1.56 19.78
CA THR A 275 -0.57 0.49 20.04
C THR A 275 -2.00 0.96 19.75
N LEU A 276 -2.37 2.16 20.19
CA LEU A 276 -3.69 2.74 19.91
C LEU A 276 -3.90 2.90 18.39
N TYR A 277 -2.91 3.47 17.70
CA TYR A 277 -2.96 3.68 16.26
C TYR A 277 -3.16 2.36 15.49
N TYR A 278 -2.29 1.38 15.71
CA TYR A 278 -2.37 0.12 15.00
C TYR A 278 -3.61 -0.70 15.35
N LYS A 279 -4.04 -0.71 16.63
CA LYS A 279 -5.29 -1.38 17.03
C LYS A 279 -6.49 -0.77 16.31
N GLU A 280 -6.54 0.57 16.23
CA GLU A 280 -7.65 1.25 15.57
C GLU A 280 -7.63 1.01 14.06
N GLN A 281 -6.46 1.10 13.42
CA GLN A 281 -6.30 0.79 12.01
C GLN A 281 -6.72 -0.65 11.69
N GLN A 282 -6.31 -1.62 12.52
CA GLN A 282 -6.72 -3.01 12.32
C GLN A 282 -8.20 -3.27 12.55
N ARG A 283 -8.79 -2.58 13.52
CA ARG A 283 -10.23 -2.65 13.79
C ARG A 283 -11.05 -2.20 12.57
N LEU A 284 -10.60 -1.15 11.90
CA LEU A 284 -11.28 -0.57 10.75
C LEU A 284 -10.99 -1.34 9.45
N TYR A 285 -9.73 -1.70 9.22
CA TYR A 285 -9.21 -2.06 7.89
C TYR A 285 -8.48 -3.41 7.85
N GLY A 286 -8.35 -4.09 8.96
CA GLY A 286 -7.60 -5.35 9.03
C GLY A 286 -6.09 -5.16 9.10
N LYS A 287 -5.34 -6.27 9.00
CA LYS A 287 -3.88 -6.27 9.04
C LYS A 287 -3.32 -6.03 7.66
N ALA A 288 -2.30 -5.16 7.57
CA ALA A 288 -1.47 -5.02 6.39
C ALA A 288 -0.11 -5.71 6.60
N ARG A 289 0.58 -6.00 5.50
CA ARG A 289 1.97 -6.42 5.50
C ARG A 289 2.93 -5.25 5.30
N PHE A 290 2.53 -4.24 4.53
CA PHE A 290 3.37 -3.10 4.18
C PHE A 290 2.83 -1.86 4.88
N TYR A 291 3.75 -1.12 5.53
CA TYR A 291 3.42 0.13 6.21
C TYR A 291 4.38 1.24 5.74
N SER A 292 3.83 2.32 5.20
CA SER A 292 4.60 3.47 4.76
C SER A 292 4.78 4.48 5.89
N MET A 293 6.01 4.89 6.13
CA MET A 293 6.36 5.87 7.15
C MET A 293 7.61 6.64 6.70
N ASP A 294 7.52 7.97 6.71
CA ASP A 294 8.59 8.87 6.25
C ASP A 294 8.86 9.95 7.32
N PRO A 295 9.38 9.59 8.50
CA PRO A 295 9.67 10.57 9.55
C PRO A 295 10.74 11.56 9.11
N PHE A 296 10.56 12.83 9.49
CA PHE A 296 11.47 13.94 9.17
C PHE A 296 11.64 14.23 7.67
N HIS A 297 10.68 13.82 6.85
CA HIS A 297 10.70 14.02 5.41
C HIS A 297 10.82 15.51 5.03
N GLU A 298 11.42 15.79 3.87
CA GLU A 298 11.60 17.15 3.31
C GLU A 298 12.24 18.17 4.28
N GLY A 299 13.35 17.82 4.88
CA GLY A 299 14.13 18.73 5.70
C GLY A 299 13.57 18.96 7.11
N GLY A 300 12.78 18.04 7.63
CA GLY A 300 12.38 18.06 9.04
C GLY A 300 13.59 18.02 9.96
N SER A 301 13.62 18.86 11.00
CA SER A 301 14.70 18.88 11.99
C SER A 301 14.75 17.58 12.79
N VAL A 302 15.96 17.07 12.98
CA VAL A 302 16.25 15.90 13.83
C VAL A 302 16.97 16.28 15.11
N GLU A 303 16.97 17.56 15.47
CA GLU A 303 17.62 18.06 16.66
C GLU A 303 17.05 17.40 17.93
N GLY A 304 17.94 16.89 18.78
CA GLY A 304 17.56 16.21 20.02
C GLY A 304 16.97 14.80 19.83
N VAL A 305 16.98 14.24 18.61
CA VAL A 305 16.46 12.90 18.33
C VAL A 305 17.59 11.90 18.20
N ASP A 306 17.57 10.83 19.01
CA ASP A 306 18.36 9.62 18.76
C ASP A 306 17.72 8.87 17.58
N LEU A 307 18.27 9.09 16.38
CA LEU A 307 17.74 8.52 15.13
C LEU A 307 17.78 6.99 15.13
N ARG A 308 18.80 6.38 15.73
CA ARG A 308 18.89 4.93 15.86
C ARG A 308 17.76 4.40 16.74
N ALA A 309 17.58 4.96 17.91
CA ALA A 309 16.52 4.56 18.82
C ALA A 309 15.14 4.81 18.21
N ALA A 310 14.98 5.89 17.42
CA ALA A 310 13.74 6.17 16.68
C ALA A 310 13.43 5.07 15.66
N GLY A 311 14.39 4.69 14.83
CA GLY A 311 14.21 3.60 13.84
C GLY A 311 13.90 2.26 14.51
N GLU A 312 14.60 1.92 15.60
CA GLU A 312 14.34 0.71 16.38
C GLU A 312 12.93 0.71 17.01
N ALA A 313 12.48 1.84 17.54
CA ALA A 313 11.15 1.97 18.13
C ALA A 313 10.04 1.83 17.08
N ILE A 314 10.14 2.52 15.95
CA ILE A 314 9.19 2.43 14.84
C ILE A 314 9.09 0.98 14.36
N MET A 315 10.23 0.33 14.07
CA MET A 315 10.28 -1.05 13.61
C MET A 315 9.68 -2.00 14.64
N ARG A 316 10.02 -1.86 15.92
CA ARG A 316 9.52 -2.70 16.99
C ARG A 316 8.00 -2.64 17.10
N GLU A 317 7.42 -1.45 17.10
CA GLU A 317 5.97 -1.30 17.24
C GLU A 317 5.22 -1.81 16.01
N MET A 318 5.74 -1.59 14.81
CA MET A 318 5.21 -2.17 13.58
C MET A 318 5.24 -3.71 13.62
N LYS A 319 6.38 -4.31 14.00
CA LYS A 319 6.55 -5.77 14.11
C LYS A 319 5.69 -6.38 15.21
N ARG A 320 5.37 -5.64 16.26
CA ARG A 320 4.45 -6.08 17.32
C ARG A 320 3.04 -6.34 16.78
N VAL A 321 2.63 -5.55 15.81
CA VAL A 321 1.32 -5.67 15.15
C VAL A 321 1.29 -6.82 14.16
N ASN A 322 2.34 -6.94 13.37
CA ASN A 322 2.50 -8.01 12.40
C ASN A 322 4.01 -8.34 12.27
N PRO A 323 4.47 -9.52 12.75
CA PRO A 323 5.88 -9.91 12.65
C PRO A 323 6.42 -9.93 11.22
N GLU A 324 5.56 -10.14 10.22
CA GLU A 324 5.89 -10.15 8.79
C GLU A 324 5.80 -8.76 8.14
N ALA A 325 5.52 -7.71 8.93
CA ALA A 325 5.39 -6.35 8.40
C ALA A 325 6.71 -5.86 7.80
N VAL A 326 6.59 -5.08 6.74
CA VAL A 326 7.69 -4.44 6.02
C VAL A 326 7.49 -2.93 6.09
N TRP A 327 8.52 -2.23 6.53
CA TRP A 327 8.55 -0.77 6.51
C TRP A 327 8.87 -0.28 5.10
N VAL A 328 7.95 0.42 4.48
CA VAL A 328 8.12 1.07 3.19
C VAL A 328 8.50 2.52 3.42
N VAL A 329 9.62 2.95 2.86
CA VAL A 329 10.16 4.30 3.05
C VAL A 329 10.51 4.93 1.71
N GLN A 330 10.16 6.22 1.54
CA GLN A 330 10.49 6.96 0.31
C GLN A 330 11.91 7.52 0.39
N ALA A 331 12.75 7.18 -0.60
CA ALA A 331 14.05 7.79 -0.78
C ALA A 331 13.89 9.13 -1.52
N TRP A 332 13.84 10.21 -0.77
CA TRP A 332 13.64 11.55 -1.26
C TRP A 332 14.55 12.56 -0.54
N GLN A 333 15.33 13.33 -1.28
CA GLN A 333 16.33 14.27 -0.74
C GLN A 333 17.29 13.58 0.25
N ALA A 334 17.31 14.03 1.51
CA ALA A 334 18.13 13.46 2.58
C ALA A 334 17.43 12.32 3.35
N CYS A 335 16.23 11.94 2.96
CA CYS A 335 15.44 10.90 3.63
C CYS A 335 15.50 9.57 2.88
N PRO A 336 15.41 8.45 3.61
CA PRO A 336 15.47 8.34 5.07
C PRO A 336 16.87 8.63 5.60
N HIS A 337 16.96 9.12 6.84
CA HIS A 337 18.27 9.32 7.49
C HIS A 337 19.00 8.00 7.68
N PRO A 338 20.26 7.86 7.22
CA PRO A 338 21.00 6.59 7.31
C PRO A 338 21.11 6.03 8.72
N GLU A 339 21.31 6.90 9.72
CA GLU A 339 21.42 6.51 11.13
C GLU A 339 20.16 5.85 11.67
N MET A 340 19.01 6.19 11.10
CA MET A 340 17.72 5.63 11.49
C MET A 340 17.53 4.21 11.01
N ILE A 341 18.04 3.85 9.82
CA ILE A 341 17.67 2.59 9.17
C ILE A 341 18.80 1.61 8.91
N ARG A 342 20.10 2.05 8.90
CA ARG A 342 21.22 1.17 8.49
C ARG A 342 21.40 -0.09 9.34
N HIS A 343 20.91 -0.07 10.57
CA HIS A 343 21.02 -1.19 11.51
C HIS A 343 19.83 -2.15 11.46
N LEU A 344 18.78 -1.80 10.69
CA LEU A 344 17.59 -2.63 10.55
C LEU A 344 17.89 -3.81 9.59
N ARG A 345 17.20 -4.93 9.80
CA ARG A 345 17.45 -6.13 8.98
C ARG A 345 17.00 -5.93 7.54
N ASN A 346 17.81 -6.45 6.62
CA ASN A 346 17.40 -6.59 5.23
C ASN A 346 16.12 -7.44 5.14
N GLY A 347 15.19 -7.04 4.30
CA GLY A 347 13.89 -7.70 4.15
C GLY A 347 12.79 -7.19 5.09
N ASP A 348 13.14 -6.47 6.16
CA ASP A 348 12.18 -5.76 7.00
C ASP A 348 11.82 -4.38 6.44
N MET A 349 12.52 -3.96 5.39
CA MET A 349 12.32 -2.69 4.70
C MET A 349 12.18 -2.84 3.19
N LEU A 350 11.45 -1.90 2.60
CA LEU A 350 11.39 -1.66 1.16
C LEU A 350 11.64 -0.17 0.92
N VAL A 351 12.76 0.14 0.27
CA VAL A 351 13.12 1.52 -0.08
C VAL A 351 12.55 1.85 -1.45
N LEU A 352 11.74 2.90 -1.53
CA LEU A 352 11.18 3.38 -2.79
C LEU A 352 12.14 4.37 -3.42
N ASP A 353 12.61 4.08 -4.62
CA ASP A 353 13.41 5.01 -5.42
C ASP A 353 12.48 6.05 -6.06
N LEU A 354 12.18 7.09 -5.29
CA LEU A 354 11.32 8.18 -5.75
C LEU A 354 12.02 8.97 -6.86
N PHE A 355 11.30 9.33 -7.93
CA PHE A 355 11.85 9.89 -9.16
C PHE A 355 12.71 8.94 -10.00
N SER A 356 12.58 7.67 -9.84
CA SER A 356 13.34 6.68 -10.62
C SER A 356 13.12 6.79 -12.14
N GLU A 357 12.01 7.37 -12.57
CA GLU A 357 11.72 7.65 -13.98
C GLU A 357 12.64 8.71 -14.61
N SER A 358 13.23 9.59 -13.79
CA SER A 358 14.09 10.69 -14.25
C SER A 358 15.46 10.73 -13.58
N ARG A 359 15.55 10.28 -12.34
CA ARG A 359 16.77 10.28 -11.52
C ARG A 359 16.87 8.99 -10.70
N PRO A 360 17.09 7.83 -11.32
CA PRO A 360 17.21 6.58 -10.60
C PRO A 360 18.40 6.65 -9.64
N GLN A 361 18.16 6.36 -8.37
CA GLN A 361 19.18 6.35 -7.32
C GLN A 361 19.79 4.96 -7.19
N TRP A 362 18.96 3.94 -7.36
CA TRP A 362 19.40 2.56 -7.31
C TRP A 362 20.35 2.23 -8.48
N GLY A 363 21.52 1.73 -8.14
CA GLY A 363 22.50 1.32 -9.14
C GLY A 363 23.30 2.46 -9.79
N ASP A 364 23.04 3.71 -9.46
CA ASP A 364 23.84 4.84 -9.91
C ASP A 364 25.15 4.93 -9.11
N PRO A 365 26.34 4.77 -9.76
CA PRO A 365 27.62 4.90 -9.08
C PRO A 365 27.86 6.30 -8.49
N GLU A 366 27.29 7.32 -9.11
CA GLU A 366 27.38 8.70 -8.67
C GLU A 366 26.37 9.02 -7.55
N SER A 367 25.33 8.24 -7.41
CA SER A 367 24.41 8.30 -6.28
C SER A 367 25.06 7.76 -5.02
N THR A 368 26.09 8.47 -4.59
CA THR A 368 26.93 8.09 -3.46
C THR A 368 26.16 8.00 -2.15
N TRP A 369 24.97 8.64 -2.12
CA TRP A 369 24.21 8.78 -0.90
C TRP A 369 23.63 7.42 -0.43
N TYR A 370 23.03 6.66 -1.33
CA TYR A 370 22.43 5.37 -0.96
C TYR A 370 23.47 4.29 -0.69
N ARG A 371 24.47 4.14 -1.56
CA ARG A 371 25.51 3.12 -1.39
C ARG A 371 26.48 3.41 -0.26
N LYS A 372 26.97 4.65 -0.15
CA LYS A 372 27.90 5.04 0.92
C LYS A 372 27.25 5.09 2.29
N ASN A 373 25.95 5.29 2.39
CA ASN A 373 25.25 5.44 3.63
C ASN A 373 24.55 4.17 4.14
N GLY A 374 24.81 3.01 3.54
CA GLY A 374 24.43 1.72 4.09
C GLY A 374 23.05 1.22 3.70
N PHE A 375 22.49 1.70 2.58
CA PHE A 375 21.28 1.13 1.99
C PHE A 375 21.54 -0.07 1.10
N ASP A 376 22.80 -0.42 0.86
CA ASP A 376 23.17 -1.63 0.17
C ASP A 376 22.69 -2.83 0.98
N GLY A 377 21.83 -3.64 0.39
CA GLY A 377 21.26 -4.82 1.02
C GLY A 377 19.80 -4.69 1.44
N HIS A 378 19.21 -3.48 1.47
CA HIS A 378 17.76 -3.35 1.55
C HIS A 378 17.09 -3.61 0.21
N ASN A 379 15.85 -4.10 0.25
CA ASN A 379 15.06 -4.26 -0.97
C ASN A 379 14.65 -2.89 -1.51
N TRP A 380 14.73 -2.73 -2.83
CA TRP A 380 14.34 -1.51 -3.52
C TRP A 380 13.16 -1.76 -4.44
N ALA A 381 12.33 -0.76 -4.64
CA ALA A 381 11.30 -0.71 -5.67
C ALA A 381 11.29 0.65 -6.34
N TYR A 382 11.06 0.66 -7.64
CA TYR A 382 10.79 1.89 -8.35
C TYR A 382 9.42 2.42 -7.96
N CYS A 383 9.35 3.73 -7.66
CA CYS A 383 8.11 4.44 -7.39
C CYS A 383 7.79 5.36 -8.57
N MET A 384 6.64 5.17 -9.18
CA MET A 384 6.12 6.00 -10.25
C MET A 384 5.03 6.95 -9.75
#